data_bd0f1f4f41cc3f0350d6f57eb9c8e33f
#
_entry.id   bd0f1f4f41cc3f0350d6f57eb9c8e33f
#
_cell.length_a   1.000
_cell.length_b   1.000
_cell.length_c   1.000
_cell.angle_alpha   90.00
_cell.angle_beta   90.00
_cell.angle_gamma   90.00
#
_symmetry.space_group_name_H-M   'P 1'
#
loop_
_entity.id
_entity.type
_entity.pdbx_description
1 polymer ?
#
loop_
_entity_poly.entity_id
_entity_poly.type
_entity_poly.pdbx_seq_one_letter_code
_entity_poly.pdbx_strand_id
1 'polypeptide(L)'
;MVSAVPFVHERAALYAVMDQFMEAIVARDPGRLRWADNVRSTENNVALMIGDGLWGTATGRGDYDLRFADVRTGQVGLFTTVIETVEESAVTFRLGVDPSGAIN
;
A
#
# COMPACT_ATOMS: atom_id res chain seq x y z
N MET A 1 24.72 12.04 -15.09
CA MET A 1 23.51 12.24 -14.26
C MET A 1 22.34 11.56 -14.94
N VAL A 2 21.63 10.76 -14.20
CA VAL A 2 20.45 10.08 -14.73
C VAL A 2 19.22 10.93 -14.41
N SER A 3 18.44 11.26 -15.44
CA SER A 3 17.16 11.91 -15.23
C SER A 3 16.20 10.92 -14.57
N ALA A 4 15.55 11.34 -13.51
CA ALA A 4 14.48 10.56 -12.94
C ALA A 4 13.33 10.50 -13.94
N VAL A 5 12.82 9.29 -14.20
CA VAL A 5 11.60 9.14 -14.99
C VAL A 5 10.42 9.58 -14.12
N PRO A 6 9.60 10.55 -14.56
CA PRO A 6 8.44 10.96 -13.78
C PRO A 6 7.50 9.78 -13.57
N PHE A 7 6.93 9.69 -12.37
CA PHE A 7 5.88 8.71 -12.12
C PHE A 7 4.60 9.19 -12.83
N VAL A 8 4.01 8.30 -13.60
CA VAL A 8 2.76 8.58 -14.31
C VAL A 8 1.63 7.84 -13.62
N HIS A 9 0.59 8.60 -13.25
CA HIS A 9 -0.60 8.05 -12.60
C HIS A 9 -1.46 7.29 -13.61
N GLU A 10 -0.96 6.15 -14.04
CA GLU A 10 -1.70 5.20 -14.84
C GLU A 10 -2.21 4.08 -13.94
N ARG A 11 -3.29 3.42 -14.36
CA ARG A 11 -3.88 2.34 -13.59
C ARG A 11 -2.88 1.24 -13.27
N ALA A 12 -2.13 0.79 -14.27
CA ALA A 12 -1.15 -0.27 -14.07
C ALA A 12 -0.04 0.14 -13.09
N ALA A 13 0.41 1.39 -13.16
CA ALA A 13 1.45 1.89 -12.27
C ALA A 13 0.94 1.98 -10.82
N LEU A 14 -0.30 2.43 -10.63
CA LEU A 14 -0.91 2.49 -9.30
C LEU A 14 -1.13 1.09 -8.73
N TYR A 15 -1.56 0.14 -9.56
CA TYR A 15 -1.71 -1.25 -9.14
C TYR A 15 -0.36 -1.86 -8.75
N ALA A 16 0.71 -1.52 -9.45
CA ALA A 16 2.06 -1.98 -9.10
C ALA A 16 2.50 -1.45 -7.74
N VAL A 17 2.17 -0.20 -7.40
CA VAL A 17 2.44 0.35 -6.07
C VAL A 17 1.69 -0.45 -4.99
N MET A 18 0.42 -0.77 -5.23
CA MET A 18 -0.36 -1.59 -4.30
C MET A 18 0.25 -2.98 -4.12
N ASP A 19 0.72 -3.62 -5.20
CA ASP A 19 1.36 -4.93 -5.10
C ASP A 19 2.66 -4.85 -4.28
N GLN A 20 3.46 -3.80 -4.49
CA GLN A 20 4.66 -3.57 -3.69
C GLN A 20 4.33 -3.37 -2.21
N PHE A 21 3.25 -2.64 -1.93
CA PHE A 21 2.77 -2.41 -0.57
C PHE A 21 2.38 -3.74 0.09
N MET A 22 1.65 -4.59 -0.61
CA MET A 22 1.25 -5.89 -0.07
C MET A 22 2.45 -6.81 0.18
N GLU A 23 3.42 -6.81 -0.72
CA GLU A 23 4.66 -7.57 -0.52
C GLU A 23 5.44 -7.06 0.70
N ALA A 24 5.50 -5.74 0.88
CA ALA A 24 6.17 -5.13 2.01
C ALA A 24 5.50 -5.49 3.34
N ILE A 25 4.17 -5.47 3.40
CA ILE A 25 3.41 -5.88 4.59
C ILE A 25 3.72 -7.33 4.97
N VAL A 26 3.66 -8.24 4.01
CA VAL A 26 3.91 -9.66 4.26
C VAL A 26 5.36 -9.89 4.71
N ALA A 27 6.29 -9.13 4.16
CA ALA A 27 7.69 -9.18 4.57
C ALA A 27 7.95 -8.43 5.88
N ARG A 28 6.98 -7.67 6.39
CA ARG A 28 7.11 -6.81 7.56
C ARG A 28 8.24 -5.80 7.42
N ASP A 29 8.37 -5.26 6.23
CA ASP A 29 9.48 -4.37 5.88
C ASP A 29 8.96 -3.12 5.16
N PRO A 30 8.53 -2.09 5.92
CA PRO A 30 8.10 -0.83 5.30
C PRO A 30 9.23 -0.10 4.57
N GLY A 31 10.48 -0.43 4.86
CA GLY A 31 11.63 0.16 4.17
C GLY A 31 11.75 -0.21 2.70
N ARG A 32 10.96 -1.16 2.21
CA ARG A 32 10.89 -1.50 0.78
C ARG A 32 10.15 -0.46 -0.05
N LEU A 33 9.42 0.45 0.61
CA LEU A 33 8.54 1.39 -0.07
C LEU A 33 9.09 2.80 0.02
N ARG A 34 8.71 3.62 -0.96
CA ARG A 34 8.98 5.06 -0.92
C ARG A 34 7.81 5.76 -0.24
N TRP A 35 8.12 6.43 0.85
CA TRP A 35 7.15 7.21 1.60
C TRP A 35 7.39 8.69 1.37
N ALA A 36 6.33 9.45 1.15
CA ALA A 36 6.41 10.91 1.14
C ALA A 36 6.67 11.43 2.55
N ASP A 37 7.31 12.59 2.66
CA ASP A 37 7.62 13.19 3.97
C ASP A 37 6.35 13.49 4.77
N ASN A 38 5.24 13.75 4.07
CA ASN A 38 3.95 14.08 4.69
C ASN A 38 3.01 12.88 4.80
N VAL A 39 3.53 11.66 4.70
CA VAL A 39 2.70 10.47 4.74
C VAL A 39 1.92 10.38 6.05
N ARG A 40 0.66 9.96 5.93
CA ARG A 40 -0.19 9.67 7.08
C ARG A 40 -0.68 8.24 6.97
N SER A 41 -0.53 7.49 8.05
CA SER A 41 -0.98 6.11 8.12
C SER A 41 -2.09 6.00 9.15
N THR A 42 -3.20 5.42 8.74
CA THR A 42 -4.31 5.16 9.65
C THR A 42 -4.80 3.73 9.49
N GLU A 43 -5.29 3.16 10.57
CA GLU A 43 -5.95 1.87 10.57
C GLU A 43 -7.23 2.01 11.40
N ASN A 44 -8.37 1.70 10.78
CA ASN A 44 -9.69 1.89 11.40
C ASN A 44 -9.87 3.31 11.97
N ASN A 45 -9.44 4.32 11.21
CA ASN A 45 -9.48 5.74 11.55
C ASN A 45 -8.58 6.15 12.74
N VAL A 46 -7.67 5.28 13.15
CA VAL A 46 -6.68 5.60 14.18
C VAL A 46 -5.34 5.83 13.51
N ALA A 47 -4.73 6.99 13.80
CA ALA A 47 -3.40 7.29 13.29
C ALA A 47 -2.36 6.39 13.94
N LEU A 48 -1.55 5.75 13.12
CA LEU A 48 -0.50 4.85 13.57
C LEU A 48 0.83 5.23 12.92
N MET A 49 1.91 4.85 13.55
CA MET A 49 3.21 4.90 12.91
C MET A 49 3.31 3.79 11.86
N ILE A 50 3.98 4.08 10.77
CA ILE A 50 4.24 3.07 9.75
C ILE A 50 5.05 1.93 10.37
N GLY A 51 4.59 0.71 10.17
CA GLY A 51 5.18 -0.47 10.78
C GLY A 51 4.36 -1.02 11.95
N ASP A 52 3.41 -0.24 12.47
CA ASP A 52 2.51 -0.68 13.53
C ASP A 52 1.23 -1.30 12.94
N GLY A 53 0.38 -1.83 13.80
CA GLY A 53 -0.89 -2.44 13.43
C GLY A 53 -0.68 -3.69 12.59
N LEU A 54 -1.32 -3.76 11.42
CA LEU A 54 -1.28 -4.92 10.54
C LEU A 54 0.14 -5.29 10.10
N TRP A 55 1.04 -4.33 10.03
CA TRP A 55 2.45 -4.58 9.72
C TRP A 55 3.10 -5.55 10.70
N GLY A 56 2.63 -5.57 11.95
CA GLY A 56 3.17 -6.45 12.98
C GLY A 56 2.52 -7.83 13.01
N THR A 57 1.36 -8.00 12.39
CA THR A 57 0.55 -9.21 12.55
C THR A 57 0.33 -10.01 11.27
N ALA A 58 0.39 -9.35 10.10
CA ALA A 58 0.17 -10.03 8.83
C ALA A 58 1.32 -10.99 8.52
N THR A 59 0.97 -12.22 8.15
CA THR A 59 1.93 -13.27 7.79
C THR A 59 1.80 -13.75 6.35
N GLY A 60 0.74 -13.35 5.65
CA GLY A 60 0.53 -13.77 4.28
C GLY A 60 -0.62 -13.03 3.62
N ARG A 61 -0.75 -13.20 2.30
CA ARG A 61 -1.87 -12.70 1.51
C ARG A 61 -2.88 -13.82 1.30
N GLY A 62 -4.17 -13.42 1.30
CA GLY A 62 -5.22 -14.29 0.83
C GLY A 62 -5.43 -14.18 -0.68
N ASP A 63 -6.37 -14.94 -1.20
CA ASP A 63 -6.61 -15.04 -2.65
C ASP A 63 -7.57 -13.97 -3.17
N TYR A 64 -8.38 -13.35 -2.32
CA TYR A 64 -9.34 -12.36 -2.76
C TYR A 64 -8.63 -11.08 -3.17
N ASP A 65 -8.97 -10.56 -4.34
CA ASP A 65 -8.34 -9.35 -4.88
C ASP A 65 -9.36 -8.61 -5.74
N LEU A 66 -9.89 -7.52 -5.20
CA LEU A 66 -10.71 -6.58 -5.94
C LEU A 66 -10.08 -5.21 -5.79
N ARG A 67 -9.51 -4.70 -6.87
CA ARG A 67 -8.80 -3.44 -6.84
C ARG A 67 -9.41 -2.40 -7.75
N PHE A 68 -9.14 -1.15 -7.44
CA PHE A 68 -9.58 -0.01 -8.23
C PHE A 68 -8.56 1.11 -8.11
N ALA A 69 -8.55 2.00 -9.08
CA ALA A 69 -7.66 3.15 -9.08
C ALA A 69 -8.38 4.38 -9.59
N ASP A 70 -8.09 5.51 -8.97
CA ASP A 70 -8.45 6.83 -9.47
C ASP A 70 -7.18 7.50 -9.97
N VAL A 71 -7.01 7.47 -11.30
CA VAL A 71 -5.79 8.02 -11.93
C VAL A 71 -5.72 9.54 -11.83
N ARG A 72 -6.84 10.21 -11.62
CA ARG A 72 -6.88 11.67 -11.51
C ARG A 72 -6.27 12.16 -10.20
N THR A 73 -6.51 11.42 -9.12
CA THR A 73 -6.06 11.80 -7.79
C THR A 73 -4.87 10.98 -7.31
N GLY A 74 -4.46 9.97 -8.06
CA GLY A 74 -3.37 9.09 -7.65
C GLY A 74 -3.74 8.18 -6.49
N GLN A 75 -5.01 7.76 -6.41
CA GLN A 75 -5.48 6.87 -5.35
C GLN A 75 -5.61 5.45 -5.89
N VAL A 76 -5.27 4.48 -5.06
CA VAL A 76 -5.46 3.08 -5.39
C VAL A 76 -6.03 2.36 -4.17
N GLY A 77 -7.01 1.50 -4.41
CA GLY A 77 -7.66 0.74 -3.35
C GLY A 77 -7.65 -0.75 -3.65
N LEU A 78 -7.68 -1.54 -2.60
CA LEU A 78 -7.68 -2.99 -2.67
C LEU A 78 -8.57 -3.56 -1.57
N PHE A 79 -9.58 -4.33 -1.97
CA PHE A 79 -10.30 -5.23 -1.07
C PHE A 79 -9.62 -6.59 -1.18
N THR A 80 -9.13 -7.11 -0.09
CA THR A 80 -8.39 -8.37 -0.09
C THR A 80 -8.57 -9.10 1.24
N THR A 81 -7.89 -10.20 1.39
CA THR A 81 -7.76 -10.87 2.67
C THR A 81 -6.28 -11.01 3.01
N VAL A 82 -5.98 -10.96 4.29
CA VAL A 82 -4.63 -11.20 4.81
C VAL A 82 -4.69 -12.29 5.86
N ILE A 83 -3.59 -12.98 6.00
CA ILE A 83 -3.45 -14.00 7.02
C ILE A 83 -2.74 -13.37 8.21
N GLU A 84 -3.40 -13.38 9.36
CA GLU A 84 -2.84 -12.92 10.64
C GLU A 84 -2.71 -14.12 11.53
N THR A 85 -1.47 -14.47 11.86
CA THR A 85 -1.16 -15.70 12.60
C THR A 85 -1.70 -16.93 11.86
N VAL A 86 -2.92 -17.39 12.15
CA VAL A 86 -3.55 -18.54 11.49
C VAL A 86 -4.94 -18.20 10.92
N GLU A 87 -5.39 -16.98 11.08
CA GLU A 87 -6.71 -16.57 10.64
C GLU A 87 -6.62 -15.70 9.40
N GLU A 88 -7.58 -15.87 8.49
CA GLU A 88 -7.71 -15.02 7.32
C GLU A 88 -8.71 -13.91 7.63
N SER A 89 -8.29 -12.67 7.44
CA SER A 89 -9.09 -11.49 7.74
C SER A 89 -9.34 -10.67 6.48
N ALA A 90 -10.57 -10.22 6.30
CA ALA A 90 -10.91 -9.30 5.21
C ALA A 90 -10.41 -7.90 5.57
N VAL A 91 -9.73 -7.27 4.63
CA VAL A 91 -9.19 -5.92 4.81
C VAL A 91 -9.38 -5.09 3.56
N THR A 92 -9.40 -3.78 3.75
CA THR A 92 -9.41 -2.82 2.66
C THR A 92 -8.24 -1.86 2.85
N PHE A 93 -7.45 -1.69 1.80
CA PHE A 93 -6.37 -0.73 1.78
C PHE A 93 -6.68 0.40 0.81
N ARG A 94 -6.26 1.60 1.15
CA ARG A 94 -6.23 2.72 0.24
C ARG A 94 -4.91 3.44 0.37
N LEU A 95 -4.25 3.64 -0.76
CA LEU A 95 -2.99 4.37 -0.84
C LEU A 95 -3.18 5.60 -1.68
N GLY A 96 -2.62 6.72 -1.24
CA GLY A 96 -2.37 7.86 -2.09
C GLY A 96 -0.96 7.78 -2.63
N VAL A 97 -0.77 8.11 -3.90
CA VAL A 97 0.54 8.14 -4.54
C VAL A 97 0.75 9.53 -5.09
N ASP A 98 1.80 10.19 -4.68
CA ASP A 98 2.08 11.55 -5.11
C ASP A 98 2.72 11.58 -6.52
N PRO A 99 2.92 12.77 -7.12
CA PRO A 99 3.51 12.83 -8.46
C PRO A 99 4.93 12.28 -8.57
N SER A 100 5.64 12.10 -7.48
CA SER A 100 6.97 11.48 -7.47
C SER A 100 6.91 9.96 -7.41
N GLY A 101 5.73 9.39 -7.17
CA GLY A 101 5.53 7.95 -6.98
C GLY A 101 5.66 7.49 -5.54
N ALA A 102 5.81 8.42 -4.59
CA ALA A 102 5.87 8.10 -3.17
C ALA A 102 4.46 7.96 -2.58
N ILE A 103 4.32 7.09 -1.59
CA ILE A 103 3.05 6.90 -0.87
C ILE A 103 2.90 8.03 0.15
N ASN A 104 1.77 8.70 0.10
CA ASN A 104 1.49 9.82 0.99
C ASN A 104 0.27 9.63 1.95
#